data_72ec740d434ea04af46fcdbbc43ab056
#
_entry.id   72ec740d434ea04af46fcdbbc43ab056
#
_cell.length_a   1.000
_cell.length_b   1.000
_cell.length_c   1.000
_cell.angle_alpha   90.00
_cell.angle_beta   90.00
_cell.angle_gamma   90.00
#
_symmetry.space_group_name_H-M   'P 1'
#
loop_
_entity.id
_entity.type
_entity.pdbx_description
1 polymer ?
#
loop_
_entity_poly.entity_id
_entity_poly.type
_entity_poly.pdbx_seq_one_letter_code
_entity_poly.pdbx_strand_id
1 'polypeptide(L)'
;MSAPTTRKATTMNRMLPLLAAAGWLLATAAQAAAPGITGTGAAGTFNLTAQPAYISQPDGQAVYSWGYGCRTAPTTSNFVPASLSTTVPGNIPVTPFCSTMQVPGPTLVVTEGQPVTVQLTNNLPTSAGNTSILFPGFNVTATGGVTGLLTQEAAPGGGTVSYTFTPSSPGTRAYYSGTQGDLQVEMGLYGAIIVLPSGAAPSCPTHNRAAGLNSAGNALMTGGEPDYRLALAAYHVTQSCYDREYLFQFSEMDPNIHIQALAQVTAKGACTAGAPGCSLNVPTEPYRPAYFMINGRSMPDDMDTNYAAQYQHQPYNGNPHMHPGDLTLLRIIGQGRWQHPFHEHGNHVRVLARDGNLIVAGTSGTAATQLAGPLLFTTTTTPGQAMDGIFYWTGKGLNWDAYAHHPGSSSDPLAHLGCTPDANGYNTGNPTAVNYYEWCQDHNKPMQAAPFGDVGGGGPVTLPDPNLFTNGAWYGGSPYLGPDATQRFAGPTGTTPPSGTIANGPGSEAGFAFMWHSHNEREITTNNIFPGGMLMMMLVDSREFVIDEAN
;
A
#
# COMPACT_ATOMS: atom_id res chain seq x y z
N MET A 1 -28.35 -80.93 -8.98
CA MET A 1 -27.19 -81.77 -9.31
C MET A 1 -26.13 -80.92 -9.98
N SER A 2 -24.92 -81.15 -9.59
CA SER A 2 -23.63 -80.61 -10.02
C SER A 2 -23.17 -79.27 -9.36
N ALA A 3 -22.09 -79.46 -8.67
CA ALA A 3 -21.39 -78.51 -7.80
C ALA A 3 -20.49 -77.54 -8.58
N PRO A 4 -20.05 -76.46 -7.96
CA PRO A 4 -19.22 -75.43 -8.58
C PRO A 4 -17.74 -75.74 -8.43
N THR A 5 -16.99 -75.40 -9.46
CA THR A 5 -15.53 -75.43 -9.46
C THR A 5 -14.97 -74.07 -9.01
N THR A 6 -14.18 -74.15 -7.98
CA THR A 6 -13.38 -73.07 -7.44
C THR A 6 -12.22 -72.71 -8.36
N ARG A 7 -12.10 -71.41 -8.74
CA ARG A 7 -10.86 -70.85 -9.25
C ARG A 7 -10.22 -69.92 -8.21
N LYS A 8 -9.01 -70.24 -7.83
CA LYS A 8 -8.12 -69.41 -6.99
C LYS A 8 -7.74 -68.15 -7.78
N ALA A 9 -7.99 -67.01 -7.19
CA ALA A 9 -7.43 -65.74 -7.66
C ALA A 9 -6.16 -65.45 -6.87
N THR A 10 -5.08 -65.36 -7.60
CA THR A 10 -3.78 -64.88 -7.09
C THR A 10 -3.84 -63.38 -6.88
N THR A 11 -3.69 -62.97 -5.63
CA THR A 11 -3.52 -61.58 -5.24
C THR A 11 -2.12 -61.10 -5.63
N MET A 12 -2.04 -60.22 -6.60
CA MET A 12 -0.84 -59.46 -6.88
C MET A 12 -0.96 -58.12 -6.21
N ASN A 13 -0.26 -57.99 -5.05
CA ASN A 13 -0.05 -56.75 -4.36
C ASN A 13 0.76 -55.80 -5.24
N ARG A 14 0.11 -54.80 -5.79
CA ARG A 14 0.76 -53.58 -6.28
C ARG A 14 0.52 -52.47 -5.25
N MET A 15 1.51 -52.24 -4.39
CA MET A 15 1.63 -51.00 -3.65
C MET A 15 1.89 -49.87 -4.61
N LEU A 16 0.89 -49.06 -4.89
CA LEU A 16 1.11 -47.69 -5.36
C LEU A 16 1.44 -46.80 -4.15
N PRO A 17 2.53 -46.06 -4.14
CA PRO A 17 2.67 -44.99 -3.18
C PRO A 17 1.71 -43.88 -3.58
N LEU A 18 0.71 -43.63 -2.75
CA LEU A 18 -0.03 -42.36 -2.75
C LEU A 18 0.97 -41.27 -2.30
N LEU A 19 1.53 -40.56 -3.27
CA LEU A 19 2.08 -39.23 -3.06
C LEU A 19 0.87 -38.32 -2.80
N ALA A 20 0.53 -38.12 -1.54
CA ALA A 20 -0.30 -37.01 -1.12
C ALA A 20 0.55 -35.74 -1.33
N ALA A 21 0.40 -35.12 -2.50
CA ALA A 21 0.78 -33.74 -2.68
C ALA A 21 -0.22 -32.93 -1.83
N ALA A 22 0.13 -32.70 -0.58
CA ALA A 22 -0.46 -31.64 0.20
C ALA A 22 0.02 -30.33 -0.46
N GLY A 23 -0.74 -29.83 -1.42
CA GLY A 23 -0.63 -28.46 -1.88
C GLY A 23 -1.01 -27.59 -0.69
N TRP A 24 -0.03 -27.04 -0.04
CA TRP A 24 -0.21 -25.88 0.82
C TRP A 24 -0.61 -24.74 -0.10
N LEU A 25 -1.90 -24.49 -0.18
CA LEU A 25 -2.40 -23.19 -0.59
C LEU A 25 -2.02 -22.25 0.55
N LEU A 26 -0.85 -21.65 0.45
CA LEU A 26 -0.54 -20.43 1.18
C LEU A 26 -1.55 -19.41 0.63
N ALA A 27 -2.60 -19.15 1.39
CA ALA A 27 -3.37 -17.94 1.19
C ALA A 27 -2.43 -16.79 1.53
N THR A 28 -1.87 -16.16 0.52
CA THR A 28 -1.05 -14.97 0.68
C THR A 28 -1.99 -13.81 0.94
N ALA A 29 -1.97 -13.30 2.17
CA ALA A 29 -2.68 -12.07 2.49
C ALA A 29 -2.16 -10.94 1.59
N ALA A 30 -3.08 -10.16 1.07
CA ALA A 30 -2.76 -9.01 0.22
C ALA A 30 -2.16 -7.90 1.06
N GLN A 31 -1.03 -7.34 0.64
CA GLN A 31 -0.32 -6.32 1.43
C GLN A 31 0.33 -5.28 0.53
N ALA A 32 0.50 -4.06 1.04
CA ALA A 32 1.01 -2.93 0.28
C ALA A 32 2.45 -2.59 0.68
N ALA A 33 3.23 -2.15 -0.28
CA ALA A 33 4.52 -1.49 -0.13
C ALA A 33 4.48 -0.16 -0.91
N ALA A 34 5.62 0.49 -1.07
CA ALA A 34 5.78 1.58 -2.04
C ALA A 34 6.55 1.08 -3.28
N PRO A 35 5.94 0.18 -4.10
CA PRO A 35 6.64 -0.41 -5.23
C PRO A 35 6.95 0.62 -6.30
N GLY A 36 8.11 0.50 -6.91
CA GLY A 36 8.54 1.41 -7.95
C GLY A 36 9.62 0.84 -8.86
N ILE A 37 10.09 1.69 -9.75
CA ILE A 37 11.17 1.38 -10.69
C ILE A 37 12.33 2.37 -10.52
N THR A 38 13.55 1.90 -10.74
CA THR A 38 14.75 2.73 -10.81
C THR A 38 15.17 2.96 -12.26
N GLY A 39 15.84 4.06 -12.50
CA GLY A 39 16.40 4.37 -13.83
C GLY A 39 17.55 3.44 -14.21
N THR A 40 17.78 3.30 -15.51
CA THR A 40 18.85 2.47 -16.07
C THR A 40 20.09 3.30 -16.40
N GLY A 41 21.26 2.69 -16.27
CA GLY A 41 22.54 3.32 -16.61
C GLY A 41 22.94 4.46 -15.65
N ALA A 42 24.11 5.05 -15.90
CA ALA A 42 24.68 6.10 -15.05
C ALA A 42 23.86 7.42 -15.04
N ALA A 43 23.05 7.63 -16.07
CA ALA A 43 22.17 8.81 -16.17
C ALA A 43 20.78 8.59 -15.54
N GLY A 44 20.57 7.48 -14.83
CA GLY A 44 19.29 7.17 -14.21
C GLY A 44 18.12 7.31 -15.19
N THR A 45 18.17 6.64 -16.35
CA THR A 45 17.24 6.86 -17.44
C THR A 45 15.96 6.03 -17.27
N PHE A 46 14.82 6.69 -17.35
CA PHE A 46 13.47 6.10 -17.43
C PHE A 46 12.92 6.31 -18.86
N ASN A 47 12.51 5.23 -19.50
CA ASN A 47 11.86 5.28 -20.81
C ASN A 47 10.36 5.06 -20.64
N LEU A 48 9.60 6.14 -20.63
CA LEU A 48 8.16 6.16 -20.45
C LEU A 48 7.42 6.35 -21.76
N THR A 49 6.18 5.90 -21.77
CA THR A 49 5.23 6.18 -22.84
C THR A 49 3.91 6.66 -22.25
N ALA A 50 3.20 7.52 -22.97
CA ALA A 50 1.82 7.87 -22.69
C ALA A 50 0.94 7.19 -23.74
N GLN A 51 -0.06 6.41 -23.31
CA GLN A 51 -0.97 5.73 -24.24
C GLN A 51 -2.32 5.39 -23.58
N PRO A 52 -3.35 5.07 -24.39
CA PRO A 52 -4.66 4.72 -23.88
C PRO A 52 -4.77 3.26 -23.50
N ALA A 53 -5.61 2.96 -22.51
CA ALA A 53 -6.15 1.64 -22.22
C ALA A 53 -7.46 1.78 -21.43
N TYR A 54 -7.95 0.67 -20.89
CA TYR A 54 -9.10 0.65 -20.00
C TYR A 54 -8.66 0.27 -18.58
N ILE A 55 -9.20 0.95 -17.59
CA ILE A 55 -9.10 0.58 -16.19
C ILE A 55 -10.43 0.05 -15.69
N SER A 56 -10.38 -0.84 -14.71
CA SER A 56 -11.56 -1.46 -14.11
C SER A 56 -12.06 -0.68 -12.91
N GLN A 57 -13.37 -0.72 -12.67
CA GLN A 57 -13.99 -0.20 -11.48
C GLN A 57 -14.83 -1.31 -10.80
N PRO A 58 -15.05 -1.27 -9.47
CA PRO A 58 -15.74 -2.33 -8.74
C PRO A 58 -17.19 -2.60 -9.19
N ASP A 59 -17.83 -1.63 -9.82
CA ASP A 59 -19.17 -1.79 -10.41
C ASP A 59 -19.16 -2.54 -11.77
N GLY A 60 -17.99 -3.01 -12.20
CA GLY A 60 -17.79 -3.72 -13.45
C GLY A 60 -17.61 -2.83 -14.68
N GLN A 61 -17.52 -1.52 -14.51
CA GLN A 61 -17.25 -0.61 -15.62
C GLN A 61 -15.78 -0.67 -16.03
N ALA A 62 -15.54 -0.71 -17.34
CA ALA A 62 -14.24 -0.51 -17.95
C ALA A 62 -14.17 0.94 -18.43
N VAL A 63 -13.33 1.75 -17.81
CA VAL A 63 -13.23 3.19 -18.09
C VAL A 63 -12.05 3.45 -19.02
N TYR A 64 -12.31 4.02 -20.19
CA TYR A 64 -11.27 4.45 -21.13
C TYR A 64 -10.40 5.53 -20.50
N SER A 65 -9.13 5.29 -20.38
CA SER A 65 -8.20 6.16 -19.67
C SER A 65 -6.88 6.31 -20.44
N TRP A 66 -6.10 7.33 -20.09
CA TRP A 66 -4.73 7.51 -20.56
C TRP A 66 -3.80 7.38 -19.36
N GLY A 67 -2.63 6.80 -19.57
CA GLY A 67 -1.68 6.65 -18.48
C GLY A 67 -0.25 6.67 -18.98
N TYR A 68 0.65 6.99 -18.06
CA TYR A 68 2.07 6.73 -18.28
C TYR A 68 2.37 5.27 -18.01
N GLY A 69 3.34 4.73 -18.75
CA GLY A 69 3.83 3.38 -18.54
C GLY A 69 5.26 3.23 -19.05
N CYS A 70 5.83 2.04 -18.92
CA CYS A 70 7.16 1.75 -19.42
C CYS A 70 7.12 1.46 -20.93
N ARG A 71 7.88 2.22 -21.70
CA ARG A 71 8.05 1.95 -23.15
C ARG A 71 8.72 0.61 -23.38
N THR A 72 9.67 0.27 -22.54
CA THR A 72 10.35 -1.02 -22.49
C THR A 72 10.28 -1.49 -21.05
N ALA A 73 9.83 -2.71 -20.82
CA ALA A 73 9.80 -3.29 -19.48
C ALA A 73 11.20 -3.22 -18.87
N PRO A 74 11.34 -2.64 -17.68
CA PRO A 74 12.61 -2.64 -16.98
C PRO A 74 13.01 -4.08 -16.61
N THR A 75 14.30 -4.30 -16.37
CA THR A 75 14.77 -5.60 -15.87
C THR A 75 14.33 -5.79 -14.41
N THR A 76 14.28 -7.02 -13.94
CA THR A 76 13.90 -7.32 -12.54
C THR A 76 14.75 -6.56 -11.52
N SER A 77 16.03 -6.30 -11.81
CA SER A 77 16.91 -5.51 -10.94
C SER A 77 16.56 -4.03 -10.83
N ASN A 78 15.65 -3.53 -11.66
CA ASN A 78 15.18 -2.15 -11.60
C ASN A 78 13.86 -2.00 -10.81
N PHE A 79 13.28 -3.11 -10.36
CA PHE A 79 12.13 -3.05 -9.45
C PHE A 79 12.60 -2.91 -8.02
N VAL A 80 11.94 -2.05 -7.27
CA VAL A 80 12.25 -1.80 -5.86
C VAL A 80 10.96 -1.75 -5.04
N PRO A 81 11.04 -2.14 -3.77
CA PRO A 81 12.19 -2.73 -3.09
C PRO A 81 12.62 -4.06 -3.71
N ALA A 82 13.87 -4.45 -3.52
CA ALA A 82 14.43 -5.67 -4.13
C ALA A 82 13.69 -6.96 -3.73
N SER A 83 13.09 -6.97 -2.58
CA SER A 83 12.25 -8.09 -2.08
C SER A 83 11.08 -8.40 -3.02
N LEU A 84 10.51 -7.40 -3.69
CA LEU A 84 9.45 -7.61 -4.70
C LEU A 84 9.90 -8.47 -5.88
N SER A 85 11.15 -8.34 -6.30
CA SER A 85 11.66 -9.06 -7.47
C SER A 85 11.92 -10.55 -7.22
N THR A 86 12.02 -10.96 -5.96
CA THR A 86 12.36 -12.33 -5.54
C THR A 86 11.17 -13.14 -5.04
N THR A 87 10.10 -12.47 -4.64
CA THR A 87 8.97 -13.10 -3.94
C THR A 87 7.67 -13.08 -4.74
N VAL A 88 7.72 -12.66 -6.00
CA VAL A 88 6.52 -12.66 -6.84
C VAL A 88 5.89 -14.05 -6.86
N PRO A 89 4.69 -14.24 -6.30
CA PRO A 89 3.99 -15.51 -6.34
C PRO A 89 3.79 -15.96 -7.79
N GLY A 90 3.86 -17.26 -8.05
CA GLY A 90 3.81 -17.84 -9.38
C GLY A 90 2.53 -17.57 -10.20
N ASN A 91 1.62 -16.76 -9.67
CA ASN A 91 0.36 -16.36 -10.31
C ASN A 91 0.40 -14.92 -10.87
N ILE A 92 1.42 -14.13 -10.55
CA ILE A 92 1.57 -12.81 -11.15
C ILE A 92 2.35 -12.98 -12.45
N PRO A 93 1.85 -12.47 -13.59
CA PRO A 93 2.62 -12.47 -14.81
C PRO A 93 3.94 -11.74 -14.55
N VAL A 94 5.03 -12.48 -14.57
CA VAL A 94 6.38 -11.97 -14.21
C VAL A 94 6.86 -10.87 -15.19
N THR A 95 6.06 -10.53 -16.17
CA THR A 95 6.36 -9.47 -17.13
C THR A 95 5.08 -8.87 -17.71
N PRO A 96 4.97 -7.56 -17.66
CA PRO A 96 5.91 -6.63 -17.03
C PRO A 96 5.29 -6.02 -15.77
N PHE A 97 6.04 -5.94 -14.66
CA PHE A 97 5.71 -5.12 -13.49
C PHE A 97 5.53 -3.62 -13.81
N CYS A 98 5.77 -3.22 -15.03
CA CYS A 98 5.49 -1.91 -15.54
C CYS A 98 4.89 -2.09 -16.92
N SER A 99 3.56 -1.99 -17.01
CA SER A 99 2.84 -2.04 -18.27
C SER A 99 3.12 -0.78 -19.11
N THR A 100 2.77 -0.84 -20.38
CA THR A 100 2.93 0.31 -21.29
C THR A 100 1.94 1.44 -20.99
N MET A 101 0.94 1.17 -20.17
CA MET A 101 -0.01 2.16 -19.64
C MET A 101 -0.48 1.68 -18.28
N GLN A 102 -0.48 2.57 -17.30
CA GLN A 102 -1.06 2.32 -15.99
C GLN A 102 -1.56 3.63 -15.34
N VAL A 103 -2.48 3.49 -14.42
CA VAL A 103 -3.02 4.56 -13.58
C VAL A 103 -2.95 4.10 -12.12
N PRO A 104 -2.21 4.80 -11.27
CA PRO A 104 -1.23 5.84 -11.56
C PRO A 104 -0.09 5.36 -12.45
N GLY A 105 0.62 6.28 -13.08
CA GLY A 105 1.87 6.00 -13.78
C GLY A 105 2.92 5.35 -12.86
N PRO A 106 4.02 4.81 -13.42
CA PRO A 106 5.05 4.12 -12.63
C PRO A 106 5.61 5.02 -11.53
N THR A 107 5.74 4.48 -10.32
CA THR A 107 6.47 5.17 -9.25
C THR A 107 7.96 5.20 -9.61
N LEU A 108 8.50 6.39 -9.79
CA LEU A 108 9.91 6.60 -10.11
C LEU A 108 10.72 6.72 -8.80
N VAL A 109 11.64 5.80 -8.57
CA VAL A 109 12.50 5.84 -7.38
C VAL A 109 13.89 6.29 -7.79
N VAL A 110 14.33 7.42 -7.23
CA VAL A 110 15.59 8.07 -7.55
C VAL A 110 16.34 8.42 -6.27
N THR A 111 17.65 8.71 -6.40
CA THR A 111 18.48 9.08 -5.25
C THR A 111 18.85 10.55 -5.33
N GLU A 112 18.81 11.24 -4.20
CA GLU A 112 19.27 12.62 -4.06
C GLU A 112 20.68 12.80 -4.61
N GLY A 113 20.90 13.88 -5.36
CA GLY A 113 22.19 14.20 -5.96
C GLY A 113 22.55 13.40 -7.22
N GLN A 114 21.76 12.39 -7.59
CA GLN A 114 22.01 11.60 -8.81
C GLN A 114 21.26 12.21 -10.00
N PRO A 115 21.91 12.28 -11.19
CA PRO A 115 21.22 12.74 -12.38
C PRO A 115 20.10 11.79 -12.80
N VAL A 116 18.98 12.36 -13.21
CA VAL A 116 17.78 11.65 -13.68
C VAL A 116 17.48 12.12 -15.09
N THR A 117 17.15 11.17 -15.96
CA THR A 117 16.63 11.43 -17.31
C THR A 117 15.31 10.68 -17.49
N VAL A 118 14.24 11.40 -17.81
CA VAL A 118 12.95 10.78 -18.18
C VAL A 118 12.70 11.08 -19.65
N GLN A 119 12.68 10.02 -20.47
CA GLN A 119 12.30 10.11 -21.87
C GLN A 119 10.84 9.70 -22.02
N LEU A 120 10.01 10.60 -22.51
CA LEU A 120 8.60 10.37 -22.78
C LEU A 120 8.37 10.17 -24.27
N THR A 121 7.64 9.11 -24.64
CA THR A 121 7.12 8.87 -25.99
C THR A 121 5.61 9.03 -26.00
N ASN A 122 5.06 9.81 -26.90
CA ASN A 122 3.62 10.02 -27.02
C ASN A 122 2.99 9.02 -27.99
N ASN A 123 2.33 8.02 -27.46
CA ASN A 123 1.54 7.02 -28.19
C ASN A 123 0.02 7.21 -27.95
N LEU A 124 -0.40 8.38 -27.49
CA LEU A 124 -1.81 8.72 -27.41
C LEU A 124 -2.42 8.81 -28.81
N PRO A 125 -3.74 8.69 -28.94
CA PRO A 125 -4.43 8.96 -30.21
C PRO A 125 -4.05 10.33 -30.76
N THR A 126 -3.91 10.44 -32.07
CA THR A 126 -3.47 11.69 -32.70
C THR A 126 -4.33 12.88 -32.31
N SER A 127 -5.63 12.66 -32.15
CA SER A 127 -6.59 13.70 -31.74
C SER A 127 -6.39 14.17 -30.28
N ALA A 128 -5.71 13.38 -29.43
CA ALA A 128 -5.35 13.83 -28.07
C ALA A 128 -4.27 14.91 -28.07
N GLY A 129 -3.56 15.07 -29.17
CA GLY A 129 -2.53 16.10 -29.33
C GLY A 129 -1.22 15.76 -28.62
N ASN A 130 -0.49 16.81 -28.26
CA ASN A 130 0.76 16.66 -27.54
C ASN A 130 0.54 16.22 -26.11
N THR A 131 1.60 15.71 -25.48
CA THR A 131 1.63 15.41 -24.04
C THR A 131 3.02 15.73 -23.46
N SER A 132 3.08 15.93 -22.15
CA SER A 132 4.32 16.25 -21.44
C SER A 132 4.30 15.69 -20.03
N ILE A 133 5.42 15.84 -19.30
CA ILE A 133 5.48 15.59 -17.86
C ILE A 133 6.07 16.82 -17.16
N LEU A 134 5.41 17.26 -16.10
CA LEU A 134 5.95 18.20 -15.13
C LEU A 134 6.50 17.44 -13.93
N PHE A 135 7.61 17.91 -13.41
CA PHE A 135 8.24 17.41 -12.17
C PHE A 135 8.37 18.57 -11.17
N PRO A 136 7.30 18.90 -10.44
CA PRO A 136 7.32 20.00 -9.49
C PRO A 136 8.41 19.83 -8.42
N GLY A 137 9.06 20.92 -8.06
CA GLY A 137 10.13 20.94 -7.06
C GLY A 137 11.53 20.63 -7.60
N PHE A 138 11.69 20.37 -8.90
CA PHE A 138 12.99 20.15 -9.55
C PHE A 138 13.33 21.21 -10.59
N ASN A 139 14.61 21.49 -10.77
CA ASN A 139 15.12 22.27 -11.89
C ASN A 139 15.23 21.36 -13.11
N VAL A 140 14.23 21.40 -13.98
CA VAL A 140 14.13 20.51 -15.13
C VAL A 140 14.63 21.19 -16.40
N THR A 141 15.50 20.52 -17.14
CA THR A 141 15.85 20.87 -18.52
C THR A 141 15.11 19.92 -19.45
N ALA A 142 14.26 20.47 -20.31
CA ALA A 142 13.54 19.69 -21.33
C ALA A 142 14.19 19.88 -22.69
N THR A 143 14.43 18.77 -23.42
CA THR A 143 15.06 18.77 -24.75
C THR A 143 14.31 17.87 -25.72
N GLY A 144 14.37 18.22 -26.99
CA GLY A 144 13.58 17.54 -28.03
C GLY A 144 12.10 17.93 -27.97
N GLY A 145 11.27 17.23 -28.73
CA GLY A 145 9.84 17.51 -28.80
C GLY A 145 9.50 18.83 -29.48
N VAL A 146 8.37 19.38 -29.09
CA VAL A 146 7.86 20.69 -29.58
C VAL A 146 7.65 21.62 -28.40
N THR A 147 7.66 22.92 -28.65
CA THR A 147 7.43 23.92 -27.60
C THR A 147 5.98 23.86 -27.11
N GLY A 148 5.80 23.64 -25.81
CA GLY A 148 4.51 23.72 -25.14
C GLY A 148 4.37 24.97 -24.27
N LEU A 149 3.26 25.07 -23.54
CA LEU A 149 2.99 26.20 -22.65
C LEU A 149 3.90 26.22 -21.42
N LEU A 150 4.07 25.07 -20.77
CA LEU A 150 4.80 24.95 -19.51
C LEU A 150 6.17 24.28 -19.67
N THR A 151 6.33 23.45 -20.68
CA THR A 151 7.56 22.71 -20.96
C THR A 151 7.59 22.25 -22.42
N GLN A 152 8.65 21.57 -22.84
CA GLN A 152 8.65 20.85 -24.13
C GLN A 152 7.68 19.67 -24.07
N GLU A 153 6.98 19.41 -25.18
CA GLU A 153 5.94 18.40 -25.29
C GLU A 153 6.31 17.36 -26.34
N ALA A 154 5.88 16.12 -26.12
CA ALA A 154 5.98 15.06 -27.12
C ALA A 154 4.80 15.17 -28.08
N ALA A 155 5.06 15.33 -29.37
CA ALA A 155 4.05 15.35 -30.41
C ALA A 155 3.40 13.98 -30.58
N PRO A 156 2.11 13.88 -31.03
CA PRO A 156 1.46 12.60 -31.24
C PRO A 156 2.16 11.79 -32.35
N GLY A 157 1.87 10.46 -32.36
CA GLY A 157 2.45 9.57 -33.37
C GLY A 157 3.87 9.10 -33.06
N GLY A 158 4.22 8.97 -31.79
CA GLY A 158 5.52 8.48 -31.34
C GLY A 158 6.58 9.57 -31.15
N GLY A 159 6.19 10.85 -31.15
CA GLY A 159 7.11 11.96 -30.80
C GLY A 159 7.69 11.78 -29.39
N THR A 160 8.90 12.27 -29.20
CA THR A 160 9.64 12.11 -27.94
C THR A 160 10.11 13.44 -27.37
N VAL A 161 10.20 13.50 -26.04
CA VAL A 161 10.82 14.59 -25.28
C VAL A 161 11.62 13.98 -24.11
N SER A 162 12.72 14.62 -23.74
CA SER A 162 13.56 14.20 -22.62
C SER A 162 13.61 15.28 -21.56
N TYR A 163 13.39 14.92 -20.31
CA TYR A 163 13.46 15.76 -19.13
C TYR A 163 14.65 15.31 -18.28
N THR A 164 15.55 16.24 -17.97
CA THR A 164 16.72 15.96 -17.13
C THR A 164 16.73 16.87 -15.91
N PHE A 165 17.04 16.29 -14.76
CA PHE A 165 17.14 17.02 -13.50
C PHE A 165 18.00 16.25 -12.49
N THR A 166 18.41 16.93 -11.43
CA THR A 166 19.11 16.31 -10.30
C THR A 166 18.32 16.65 -9.04
N PRO A 167 17.73 15.66 -8.35
CA PRO A 167 17.02 15.91 -7.11
C PRO A 167 17.95 16.49 -6.04
N SER A 168 17.56 17.57 -5.38
CA SER A 168 18.36 18.26 -4.37
C SER A 168 17.95 17.99 -2.93
N SER A 169 16.85 17.26 -2.72
CA SER A 169 16.35 16.88 -1.41
C SER A 169 15.52 15.59 -1.50
N PRO A 170 15.56 14.73 -0.46
CA PRO A 170 14.75 13.53 -0.41
C PRO A 170 13.26 13.84 -0.23
N GLY A 171 12.43 12.80 -0.30
CA GLY A 171 10.99 12.84 -0.05
C GLY A 171 10.14 12.54 -1.28
N THR A 172 8.85 12.56 -1.07
CA THR A 172 7.83 12.19 -2.07
C THR A 172 7.33 13.42 -2.83
N ARG A 173 7.09 13.26 -4.14
CA ARG A 173 6.53 14.31 -5.00
C ARG A 173 5.64 13.68 -6.07
N ALA A 174 4.71 14.49 -6.62
CA ALA A 174 3.92 14.14 -7.78
C ALA A 174 4.68 14.42 -9.08
N TYR A 175 4.35 13.68 -10.14
CA TYR A 175 4.57 14.10 -11.51
C TYR A 175 3.26 13.96 -12.30
N TYR A 176 3.01 14.82 -13.26
CA TYR A 176 1.75 14.84 -14.01
C TYR A 176 1.89 15.59 -15.33
N SER A 177 0.88 15.50 -16.21
CA SER A 177 0.89 16.17 -17.49
C SER A 177 0.82 17.71 -17.33
N GLY A 178 1.69 18.40 -18.06
CA GLY A 178 1.67 19.85 -18.22
C GLY A 178 0.96 20.33 -19.49
N THR A 179 0.37 19.41 -20.26
CA THR A 179 -0.32 19.68 -21.51
C THR A 179 -1.81 19.44 -21.33
N GLN A 180 -2.64 20.47 -21.55
CA GLN A 180 -4.09 20.37 -21.37
C GLN A 180 -4.46 19.64 -20.06
N GLY A 181 -3.93 20.15 -18.93
CA GLY A 181 -3.94 19.47 -17.64
C GLY A 181 -5.34 19.13 -17.11
N ASP A 182 -6.34 19.95 -17.43
CA ASP A 182 -7.74 19.72 -17.06
C ASP A 182 -8.31 18.42 -17.68
N LEU A 183 -7.84 18.02 -18.86
CA LEU A 183 -8.22 16.77 -19.50
C LEU A 183 -7.19 15.65 -19.25
N GLN A 184 -5.90 15.92 -19.43
CA GLN A 184 -4.89 14.87 -19.42
C GLN A 184 -4.64 14.29 -18.01
N VAL A 185 -4.75 15.09 -16.97
CA VAL A 185 -4.69 14.60 -15.58
C VAL A 185 -5.96 13.81 -15.25
N GLU A 186 -7.14 14.33 -15.62
CA GLU A 186 -8.41 13.60 -15.47
C GLU A 186 -8.35 12.23 -16.13
N MET A 187 -7.79 12.14 -17.33
CA MET A 187 -7.66 10.87 -18.05
C MET A 187 -6.68 9.88 -17.41
N GLY A 188 -5.83 10.31 -16.44
CA GLY A 188 -4.94 9.44 -15.67
C GLY A 188 -3.43 9.68 -15.90
N LEU A 189 -3.02 10.77 -16.54
CA LEU A 189 -1.61 11.09 -16.80
C LEU A 189 -0.94 11.75 -15.57
N TYR A 190 -0.72 10.97 -14.54
CA TYR A 190 -0.04 11.34 -13.29
C TYR A 190 0.66 10.16 -12.65
N GLY A 191 1.56 10.40 -11.71
CA GLY A 191 2.26 9.38 -10.94
C GLY A 191 3.13 9.97 -9.83
N ALA A 192 3.92 9.13 -9.20
CA ALA A 192 4.76 9.48 -8.05
C ALA A 192 6.25 9.40 -8.37
N ILE A 193 7.03 10.29 -7.77
CA ILE A 193 8.48 10.19 -7.70
C ILE A 193 8.93 10.24 -6.24
N ILE A 194 9.71 9.24 -5.84
CA ILE A 194 10.30 9.14 -4.50
C ILE A 194 11.79 9.38 -4.62
N VAL A 195 12.28 10.40 -3.93
CA VAL A 195 13.71 10.69 -3.82
C VAL A 195 14.22 10.11 -2.51
N LEU A 196 15.11 9.14 -2.61
CA LEU A 196 15.76 8.55 -1.45
C LEU A 196 16.93 9.43 -0.97
N PRO A 197 17.19 9.51 0.34
CA PRO A 197 18.32 10.26 0.86
C PRO A 197 19.64 9.64 0.39
N SER A 198 20.61 10.48 0.07
CA SER A 198 21.96 10.07 -0.34
C SER A 198 22.88 9.87 0.87
N GLY A 199 23.96 9.11 0.69
CA GLY A 199 24.98 8.92 1.71
C GLY A 199 24.60 7.92 2.81
N ALA A 200 25.25 8.04 3.97
CA ALA A 200 24.99 7.13 5.09
C ALA A 200 23.63 7.45 5.73
N ALA A 201 22.82 6.42 5.92
CA ALA A 201 21.59 6.55 6.68
C ALA A 201 21.87 7.04 8.12
N PRO A 202 20.97 7.80 8.73
CA PRO A 202 21.05 8.11 10.15
C PRO A 202 21.03 6.80 10.97
N SER A 203 21.52 6.84 12.20
CA SER A 203 21.43 5.69 13.11
C SER A 203 19.97 5.44 13.47
N CYS A 204 19.34 4.53 12.72
CA CYS A 204 17.97 4.12 12.98
C CYS A 204 17.93 3.03 14.05
N PRO A 205 16.96 3.08 15.00
CA PRO A 205 16.66 1.97 15.88
C PRO A 205 16.36 0.73 15.03
N THR A 206 16.96 -0.39 15.34
CA THR A 206 16.53 -1.66 14.78
C THR A 206 15.30 -2.12 15.55
N HIS A 207 14.13 -1.87 15.06
CA HIS A 207 12.96 -2.60 15.49
C HIS A 207 13.11 -4.04 14.98
N ASN A 208 12.75 -4.98 15.84
CA ASN A 208 12.99 -6.39 15.55
C ASN A 208 12.13 -6.87 14.39
N ARG A 209 12.71 -6.81 13.21
CA ARG A 209 12.35 -7.69 12.08
C ARG A 209 12.99 -9.08 12.28
N ALA A 210 13.43 -9.37 13.51
CA ALA A 210 13.97 -10.66 13.85
C ALA A 210 12.94 -11.72 13.54
N ALA A 211 13.41 -12.81 12.97
CA ALA A 211 12.68 -14.00 12.59
C ALA A 211 11.37 -14.12 13.36
N GLY A 212 10.25 -13.88 12.69
CA GLY A 212 8.96 -14.13 13.27
C GLY A 212 8.96 -15.53 13.85
N LEU A 213 8.65 -15.65 15.11
CA LEU A 213 8.43 -16.94 15.75
C LEU A 213 6.93 -17.11 15.89
N ASN A 214 6.43 -18.29 15.57
CA ASN A 214 5.06 -18.61 15.93
C ASN A 214 4.96 -18.84 17.46
N SER A 215 3.76 -19.00 17.92
CA SER A 215 3.43 -19.27 19.30
C SER A 215 4.15 -20.46 19.93
N ALA A 216 4.58 -21.41 19.13
CA ALA A 216 5.39 -22.54 19.57
C ALA A 216 6.89 -22.24 19.55
N GLY A 217 7.30 -21.00 19.26
CA GLY A 217 8.71 -20.61 19.18
C GLY A 217 9.41 -21.07 17.90
N ASN A 218 8.67 -21.50 16.87
CA ASN A 218 9.23 -21.91 15.59
C ASN A 218 9.32 -20.71 14.64
N ALA A 219 10.38 -20.67 13.87
CA ALA A 219 10.52 -19.64 12.83
C ALA A 219 9.38 -19.75 11.81
N LEU A 220 8.65 -18.65 11.63
CA LEU A 220 7.59 -18.55 10.62
C LEU A 220 8.17 -18.47 9.21
N MET A 221 9.29 -17.79 9.06
CA MET A 221 10.07 -17.76 7.83
C MET A 221 11.56 -17.96 8.12
N THR A 222 12.24 -18.68 7.23
CA THR A 222 13.70 -18.77 7.28
C THR A 222 14.30 -17.42 6.97
N GLY A 223 14.95 -16.78 7.94
CA GLY A 223 15.55 -15.46 7.77
C GLY A 223 14.70 -14.27 8.21
N GLY A 224 13.49 -14.51 8.74
CA GLY A 224 12.59 -13.46 9.24
C GLY A 224 11.69 -12.86 8.17
N GLU A 225 11.04 -11.79 8.53
CA GLU A 225 10.19 -11.03 7.63
C GLU A 225 11.02 -10.27 6.59
N PRO A 226 10.67 -10.32 5.30
CA PRO A 226 11.39 -9.57 4.26
C PRO A 226 11.35 -8.06 4.53
N ASP A 227 12.42 -7.37 4.13
CA ASP A 227 12.48 -5.92 4.22
C ASP A 227 12.02 -5.29 2.91
N TYR A 228 10.86 -4.66 2.94
CA TYR A 228 10.26 -3.97 1.79
C TYR A 228 10.49 -2.45 1.80
N ARG A 229 11.29 -1.92 2.72
CA ARG A 229 11.63 -0.50 2.74
C ARG A 229 12.51 -0.12 1.56
N LEU A 230 12.24 1.05 1.00
CA LEU A 230 13.13 1.67 -0.01
C LEU A 230 14.42 2.22 0.62
N ALA A 231 14.34 2.67 1.89
CA ALA A 231 15.49 3.16 2.67
C ALA A 231 15.26 2.95 4.17
N LEU A 232 16.27 3.17 5.01
CA LEU A 232 16.15 3.08 6.47
C LEU A 232 15.45 4.30 7.07
N ALA A 233 15.55 5.44 6.42
CA ALA A 233 14.94 6.70 6.84
C ALA A 233 14.46 7.48 5.62
N ALA A 234 13.40 8.26 5.79
CA ALA A 234 12.85 9.09 4.70
C ALA A 234 13.70 10.33 4.42
N TYR A 235 14.44 10.81 5.43
CA TYR A 235 15.26 12.01 5.41
C TYR A 235 16.56 11.80 6.18
N HIS A 236 17.46 12.79 6.17
CA HIS A 236 18.76 12.73 6.86
C HIS A 236 18.70 12.89 8.39
N VAL A 237 17.54 12.72 9.00
CA VAL A 237 17.33 12.87 10.45
C VAL A 237 16.81 11.56 11.04
N THR A 238 17.30 11.21 12.24
CA THR A 238 16.93 9.96 12.94
C THR A 238 15.42 9.85 13.17
N GLN A 239 14.72 10.96 13.39
CA GLN A 239 13.28 10.96 13.60
C GLN A 239 12.46 10.63 12.34
N SER A 240 13.10 10.48 11.20
CA SER A 240 12.50 10.01 9.95
C SER A 240 12.76 8.54 9.64
N CYS A 241 13.36 7.80 10.58
CA CYS A 241 13.48 6.34 10.49
C CYS A 241 12.11 5.69 10.52
N TYR A 242 11.96 4.58 9.81
CA TYR A 242 10.71 3.85 9.74
C TYR A 242 10.94 2.34 9.58
N ASP A 243 9.90 1.57 9.87
CA ASP A 243 9.91 0.11 9.78
C ASP A 243 9.19 -0.37 8.52
N ARG A 244 8.15 0.35 8.08
CA ARG A 244 7.34 0.07 6.90
C ARG A 244 7.02 1.35 6.16
N GLU A 245 6.72 1.25 4.87
CA GLU A 245 6.29 2.41 4.09
C GLU A 245 5.23 2.05 3.06
N TYR A 246 4.30 2.97 2.88
CA TYR A 246 3.21 2.86 1.93
C TYR A 246 3.07 4.15 1.13
N LEU A 247 2.73 4.01 -0.15
CA LEU A 247 2.46 5.13 -1.03
C LEU A 247 0.97 5.14 -1.39
N PHE A 248 0.31 6.26 -1.13
CA PHE A 248 -1.10 6.46 -1.48
C PHE A 248 -1.25 7.69 -2.38
N GLN A 249 -1.79 7.47 -3.56
CA GLN A 249 -2.10 8.50 -4.54
C GLN A 249 -3.63 8.61 -4.66
N PHE A 250 -4.17 9.73 -4.21
CA PHE A 250 -5.60 10.00 -4.20
C PHE A 250 -6.02 10.70 -5.49
N SER A 251 -7.02 10.18 -6.16
CA SER A 251 -7.56 10.76 -7.38
C SER A 251 -9.04 10.42 -7.54
N GLU A 252 -9.74 11.23 -8.29
CA GLU A 252 -11.12 11.00 -8.65
C GLU A 252 -11.29 11.05 -10.16
N MET A 253 -12.45 10.60 -10.67
CA MET A 253 -12.69 10.47 -12.09
C MET A 253 -14.17 10.69 -12.43
N ASP A 254 -14.43 11.56 -13.41
CA ASP A 254 -15.75 11.74 -14.01
C ASP A 254 -15.90 10.84 -15.26
N PRO A 255 -16.66 9.74 -15.19
CA PRO A 255 -16.80 8.82 -16.31
C PRO A 255 -17.37 9.47 -17.58
N ASN A 256 -18.11 10.57 -17.44
CA ASN A 256 -18.66 11.26 -18.61
C ASN A 256 -17.57 11.95 -19.45
N ILE A 257 -16.53 12.48 -18.81
CA ILE A 257 -15.37 13.05 -19.51
C ILE A 257 -14.67 11.95 -20.32
N HIS A 258 -14.45 10.79 -19.71
CA HIS A 258 -13.82 9.63 -20.33
C HIS A 258 -14.65 9.09 -21.52
N ILE A 259 -15.97 8.99 -21.36
CA ILE A 259 -16.90 8.57 -22.44
C ILE A 259 -16.84 9.55 -23.61
N GLN A 260 -16.86 10.86 -23.33
CA GLN A 260 -16.79 11.89 -24.37
C GLN A 260 -15.42 11.90 -25.09
N ALA A 261 -14.33 11.70 -24.33
CA ALA A 261 -12.98 11.56 -24.89
C ALA A 261 -12.91 10.39 -25.85
N LEU A 262 -13.39 9.20 -25.43
CA LEU A 262 -13.44 8.00 -26.27
C LEU A 262 -14.28 8.20 -27.53
N ALA A 263 -15.47 8.79 -27.40
CA ALA A 263 -16.37 9.07 -28.52
C ALA A 263 -15.70 9.97 -29.56
N GLN A 264 -15.02 11.04 -29.11
CA GLN A 264 -14.32 11.95 -30.01
C GLN A 264 -13.08 11.31 -30.63
N VAL A 265 -12.29 10.54 -29.87
CA VAL A 265 -11.15 9.78 -30.40
C VAL A 265 -11.62 8.84 -31.50
N THR A 266 -12.70 8.10 -31.25
CA THR A 266 -13.28 7.15 -32.21
C THR A 266 -13.78 7.85 -33.47
N ALA A 267 -14.52 8.94 -33.31
CA ALA A 267 -15.07 9.72 -34.43
C ALA A 267 -13.99 10.36 -35.32
N LYS A 268 -12.88 10.80 -34.71
CA LYS A 268 -11.78 11.45 -35.44
C LYS A 268 -10.84 10.43 -36.11
N GLY A 269 -10.78 9.21 -35.61
CA GLY A 269 -9.96 8.14 -36.16
C GLY A 269 -8.49 8.55 -36.35
N ALA A 270 -7.92 8.15 -37.49
CA ALA A 270 -6.54 8.49 -37.85
C ALA A 270 -6.44 9.88 -38.52
N CYS A 271 -6.92 10.92 -37.85
CA CYS A 271 -6.80 12.28 -38.35
C CYS A 271 -5.33 12.74 -38.37
N THR A 272 -5.03 13.78 -39.15
CA THR A 272 -3.68 14.35 -39.22
C THR A 272 -3.48 15.34 -38.07
N ALA A 273 -2.40 15.19 -37.31
CA ALA A 273 -2.06 16.10 -36.23
C ALA A 273 -1.99 17.57 -36.73
N GLY A 274 -2.61 18.47 -35.99
CA GLY A 274 -2.67 19.90 -36.34
C GLY A 274 -3.65 20.27 -37.46
N ALA A 275 -4.28 19.30 -38.11
CA ALA A 275 -5.33 19.57 -39.08
C ALA A 275 -6.60 20.12 -38.40
N PRO A 276 -7.34 21.03 -39.05
CA PRO A 276 -8.60 21.52 -38.52
C PRO A 276 -9.55 20.38 -38.17
N GLY A 277 -10.08 20.39 -36.95
CA GLY A 277 -11.02 19.39 -36.47
C GLY A 277 -10.38 18.10 -35.95
N CYS A 278 -9.05 17.95 -35.99
CA CYS A 278 -8.40 16.78 -35.40
C CYS A 278 -8.37 16.82 -33.86
N SER A 279 -8.16 18.00 -33.26
CA SER A 279 -8.07 18.15 -31.80
C SER A 279 -9.36 17.76 -31.07
N LEU A 280 -9.23 17.16 -29.90
CA LEU A 280 -10.36 16.93 -28.98
C LEU A 280 -10.90 18.24 -28.44
N ASN A 281 -12.20 18.27 -28.19
CA ASN A 281 -12.89 19.35 -27.50
C ASN A 281 -13.84 18.71 -26.48
N VAL A 282 -13.26 18.18 -25.41
CA VAL A 282 -13.98 17.51 -24.32
C VAL A 282 -14.25 18.54 -23.23
N PRO A 283 -15.52 18.86 -22.91
CA PRO A 283 -15.83 19.71 -21.78
C PRO A 283 -15.43 18.99 -20.47
N THR A 284 -14.65 19.66 -19.65
CA THR A 284 -14.23 19.18 -18.35
C THR A 284 -15.03 19.79 -17.20
N GLU A 285 -16.02 20.63 -17.52
CA GLU A 285 -17.00 21.22 -16.61
C GLU A 285 -18.43 21.07 -17.17
N PRO A 286 -19.47 20.87 -16.32
CA PRO A 286 -19.38 20.71 -14.87
C PRO A 286 -18.75 19.35 -14.48
N TYR A 287 -17.87 19.36 -13.48
CA TYR A 287 -17.15 18.18 -13.00
C TYR A 287 -18.01 17.37 -12.01
N ARG A 288 -18.24 16.09 -12.31
CA ARG A 288 -19.10 15.19 -11.52
C ARG A 288 -18.46 13.83 -11.34
N PRO A 289 -17.39 13.72 -10.54
CA PRO A 289 -16.72 12.46 -10.35
C PRO A 289 -17.66 11.43 -9.70
N ALA A 290 -17.53 10.19 -10.16
CA ALA A 290 -18.26 9.04 -9.66
C ALA A 290 -17.34 7.95 -9.11
N TYR A 291 -16.09 7.95 -9.51
CA TYR A 291 -15.06 7.04 -9.02
C TYR A 291 -14.02 7.83 -8.23
N PHE A 292 -13.77 7.37 -7.01
CA PHE A 292 -12.82 7.93 -6.07
C PHE A 292 -11.82 6.84 -5.74
N MET A 293 -10.55 7.08 -6.00
CA MET A 293 -9.54 6.02 -6.07
C MET A 293 -8.35 6.31 -5.16
N ILE A 294 -7.82 5.25 -4.59
CA ILE A 294 -6.50 5.19 -3.97
C ILE A 294 -5.63 4.31 -4.86
N ASN A 295 -4.49 4.83 -5.30
CA ASN A 295 -3.58 4.13 -6.22
C ASN A 295 -4.26 3.61 -7.50
N GLY A 296 -5.26 4.33 -7.99
CA GLY A 296 -6.00 4.01 -9.20
C GLY A 296 -7.10 2.97 -9.04
N ARG A 297 -7.35 2.48 -7.82
CA ARG A 297 -8.42 1.52 -7.51
C ARG A 297 -9.38 2.11 -6.49
N SER A 298 -10.63 1.70 -6.53
CA SER A 298 -11.65 1.99 -5.53
C SER A 298 -11.89 0.76 -4.65
N MET A 299 -12.31 0.95 -3.40
CA MET A 299 -12.70 -0.16 -2.52
C MET A 299 -13.83 -1.00 -3.18
N PRO A 300 -13.78 -2.35 -3.18
CA PRO A 300 -12.80 -3.20 -2.50
C PRO A 300 -11.54 -3.56 -3.31
N ASP A 301 -11.43 -3.13 -4.57
CA ASP A 301 -10.36 -3.53 -5.49
C ASP A 301 -8.99 -3.03 -5.03
N ASP A 302 -8.95 -1.95 -4.25
CA ASP A 302 -7.73 -1.40 -3.67
C ASP A 302 -7.14 -2.27 -2.54
N MET A 303 -7.97 -3.16 -1.95
CA MET A 303 -7.53 -4.12 -0.95
C MET A 303 -6.94 -5.41 -1.56
N ASP A 304 -7.07 -5.62 -2.87
CA ASP A 304 -6.42 -6.73 -3.56
C ASP A 304 -4.90 -6.50 -3.69
N THR A 305 -4.17 -7.58 -3.95
CA THR A 305 -2.70 -7.56 -4.04
C THR A 305 -2.15 -6.53 -5.03
N ASN A 306 -0.93 -6.06 -4.78
CA ASN A 306 -0.15 -5.37 -5.81
C ASN A 306 -0.01 -6.26 -7.05
N TYR A 307 -0.03 -5.66 -8.23
CA TYR A 307 0.13 -6.35 -9.53
C TYR A 307 -0.87 -7.50 -9.79
N ALA A 308 -2.01 -7.51 -9.12
CA ALA A 308 -3.04 -8.51 -9.35
C ALA A 308 -3.44 -8.57 -10.84
N ALA A 309 -3.53 -9.78 -11.39
CA ALA A 309 -3.67 -10.01 -12.83
C ALA A 309 -4.95 -9.41 -13.43
N GLN A 310 -6.00 -9.25 -12.63
CA GLN A 310 -7.25 -8.61 -13.03
C GLN A 310 -7.12 -7.09 -13.24
N TYR A 311 -6.08 -6.45 -12.67
CA TYR A 311 -5.86 -5.00 -12.74
C TYR A 311 -4.59 -4.67 -13.53
N GLN A 312 -4.54 -5.10 -14.78
CA GLN A 312 -3.35 -4.97 -15.64
C GLN A 312 -2.82 -3.54 -15.79
N HIS A 313 -3.71 -2.55 -15.63
CA HIS A 313 -3.42 -1.12 -15.76
C HIS A 313 -3.54 -0.35 -14.44
N GLN A 314 -3.73 -1.04 -13.32
CA GLN A 314 -3.87 -0.49 -11.98
C GLN A 314 -3.04 -1.34 -11.00
N PRO A 315 -1.69 -1.29 -11.10
CA PRO A 315 -0.83 -2.28 -10.46
C PRO A 315 -0.73 -2.14 -8.95
N TYR A 316 -1.07 -0.99 -8.38
CA TYR A 316 -0.83 -0.68 -6.97
C TYR A 316 -2.10 -0.84 -6.15
N ASN A 317 -1.92 -1.30 -4.90
CA ASN A 317 -3.02 -1.45 -3.96
C ASN A 317 -3.01 -0.36 -2.86
N GLY A 318 -3.99 -0.42 -1.95
CA GLY A 318 -4.13 0.43 -0.80
C GLY A 318 -4.39 -0.38 0.47
N ASN A 319 -3.62 -1.45 0.70
CA ASN A 319 -3.82 -2.37 1.82
C ASN A 319 -2.64 -2.30 2.82
N PRO A 320 -2.58 -1.29 3.70
CA PRO A 320 -1.47 -1.14 4.64
C PRO A 320 -1.58 -2.10 5.83
N HIS A 321 -0.45 -2.70 6.18
CA HIS A 321 -0.29 -3.55 7.37
C HIS A 321 0.84 -3.04 8.25
N MET A 322 0.75 -3.29 9.55
CA MET A 322 1.83 -3.03 10.49
C MET A 322 1.79 -3.99 11.68
N HIS A 323 2.88 -4.10 12.39
CA HIS A 323 2.88 -4.70 13.72
C HIS A 323 2.76 -3.61 14.80
N PRO A 324 2.27 -3.96 15.99
CA PRO A 324 2.30 -3.01 17.12
C PRO A 324 3.71 -2.48 17.34
N GLY A 325 3.82 -1.15 17.44
CA GLY A 325 5.09 -0.46 17.66
C GLY A 325 5.89 -0.13 16.41
N ASP A 326 5.48 -0.59 15.23
CA ASP A 326 6.14 -0.20 13.99
C ASP A 326 5.94 1.29 13.70
N LEU A 327 6.98 1.92 13.20
CA LEU A 327 6.90 3.25 12.62
C LEU A 327 6.57 3.10 11.13
N THR A 328 5.37 3.49 10.75
CA THR A 328 4.90 3.32 9.37
C THR A 328 4.97 4.66 8.64
N LEU A 329 5.83 4.72 7.62
CA LEU A 329 5.93 5.90 6.76
C LEU A 329 4.79 5.90 5.75
N LEU A 330 4.00 6.96 5.79
CA LEU A 330 2.95 7.24 4.81
C LEU A 330 3.45 8.29 3.83
N ARG A 331 3.47 7.93 2.55
CA ARG A 331 3.73 8.82 1.44
C ARG A 331 2.40 9.09 0.77
N ILE A 332 1.89 10.29 0.90
CA ILE A 332 0.55 10.66 0.46
C ILE A 332 0.65 11.71 -0.62
N ILE A 333 -0.02 11.51 -1.75
CA ILE A 333 -0.06 12.46 -2.87
C ILE A 333 -1.50 12.73 -3.25
N GLY A 334 -1.86 14.01 -3.38
CA GLY A 334 -3.05 14.42 -4.10
C GLY A 334 -2.79 14.43 -5.60
N GLN A 335 -3.53 13.62 -6.33
CA GLN A 335 -3.61 13.64 -7.79
C GLN A 335 -5.00 14.18 -8.18
N GLY A 336 -5.42 14.03 -9.41
CA GLY A 336 -6.77 14.45 -9.80
C GLY A 336 -6.98 15.97 -9.75
N ARG A 337 -8.19 16.41 -9.40
CA ARG A 337 -8.64 17.80 -9.45
C ARG A 337 -9.17 18.32 -8.12
N TRP A 338 -9.61 17.43 -7.20
CA TRP A 338 -10.18 17.78 -5.90
C TRP A 338 -9.19 17.53 -4.74
N GLN A 339 -9.43 18.24 -3.64
CA GLN A 339 -8.82 17.92 -2.35
C GLN A 339 -9.64 16.85 -1.65
N HIS A 340 -8.94 15.91 -1.02
CA HIS A 340 -9.56 14.85 -0.25
C HIS A 340 -9.10 14.92 1.21
N PRO A 341 -10.04 14.91 2.18
CA PRO A 341 -9.71 14.87 3.59
C PRO A 341 -9.41 13.41 4.00
N PHE A 342 -8.21 12.93 3.75
CA PHE A 342 -7.82 11.58 4.13
C PHE A 342 -7.74 11.46 5.65
N HIS A 343 -8.57 10.59 6.20
CA HIS A 343 -8.75 10.41 7.64
C HIS A 343 -8.22 9.03 8.07
N GLU A 344 -7.30 9.05 9.03
CA GLU A 344 -6.63 7.87 9.54
C GLU A 344 -7.17 7.52 10.94
N HIS A 345 -7.90 6.41 11.05
CA HIS A 345 -8.32 5.88 12.35
C HIS A 345 -7.15 5.21 13.08
N GLY A 346 -7.22 5.15 14.37
CA GLY A 346 -6.28 4.44 15.25
C GLY A 346 -5.23 5.31 15.92
N ASN A 347 -4.77 6.37 15.29
CA ASN A 347 -3.87 7.36 15.88
C ASN A 347 -3.67 8.56 14.95
N HIS A 348 -2.77 9.45 15.34
CA HIS A 348 -2.36 10.61 14.56
C HIS A 348 -1.13 10.28 13.71
N VAL A 349 -1.07 10.91 12.54
CA VAL A 349 0.13 10.95 11.70
C VAL A 349 0.98 12.15 12.10
N ARG A 350 2.26 11.91 12.37
CA ARG A 350 3.26 12.98 12.46
C ARG A 350 3.67 13.40 11.07
N VAL A 351 3.27 14.56 10.64
CA VAL A 351 3.73 15.10 9.34
C VAL A 351 5.22 15.40 9.45
N LEU A 352 6.01 14.80 8.55
CA LEU A 352 7.46 15.04 8.46
C LEU A 352 7.75 16.17 7.48
N ALA A 353 7.14 16.11 6.30
CA ALA A 353 7.47 16.99 5.19
C ALA A 353 6.28 17.20 4.26
N ARG A 354 6.35 18.27 3.47
CA ARG A 354 5.50 18.50 2.31
C ARG A 354 6.37 18.77 1.09
N ASP A 355 6.06 18.12 -0.02
CA ASP A 355 6.80 18.23 -1.30
C ASP A 355 8.31 18.07 -1.14
N GLY A 356 8.73 17.13 -0.27
CA GLY A 356 10.15 16.90 0.05
C GLY A 356 10.81 18.00 0.90
N ASN A 357 10.03 18.94 1.44
CA ASN A 357 10.51 19.97 2.36
C ASN A 357 10.23 19.56 3.80
N LEU A 358 11.28 19.18 4.52
CA LEU A 358 11.19 18.75 5.93
C LEU A 358 10.71 19.91 6.81
N ILE A 359 9.70 19.65 7.65
CA ILE A 359 9.15 20.66 8.57
C ILE A 359 9.94 20.60 9.86
N VAL A 360 10.79 21.60 10.07
CA VAL A 360 11.72 21.68 11.19
C VAL A 360 11.51 22.96 12.02
N ALA A 361 11.96 22.96 13.26
CA ALA A 361 11.79 24.07 14.18
C ALA A 361 12.61 25.34 13.83
N GLY A 362 13.62 25.18 12.99
CA GLY A 362 14.47 26.29 12.55
C GLY A 362 15.41 25.87 11.42
N THR A 363 16.18 26.83 10.91
CA THR A 363 17.04 26.65 9.72
C THR A 363 18.51 26.37 10.05
N SER A 364 18.89 26.36 11.33
CA SER A 364 20.28 26.16 11.75
C SER A 364 20.41 25.48 13.11
N GLY A 365 21.58 24.90 13.37
CA GLY A 365 21.88 24.19 14.61
C GLY A 365 20.94 23.01 14.87
N THR A 366 20.64 22.75 16.14
CA THR A 366 19.74 21.65 16.55
C THR A 366 18.30 21.85 16.06
N ALA A 367 17.87 23.09 15.85
CA ALA A 367 16.52 23.40 15.36
C ALA A 367 16.32 22.92 13.90
N ALA A 368 17.38 22.84 13.09
CA ALA A 368 17.32 22.35 11.71
C ALA A 368 17.11 20.83 11.62
N THR A 369 17.30 20.11 12.70
CA THR A 369 17.06 18.66 12.77
C THR A 369 15.88 18.29 13.69
N GLN A 370 15.31 19.26 14.39
CA GLN A 370 14.16 19.06 15.27
C GLN A 370 12.87 19.15 14.45
N LEU A 371 12.17 18.05 14.31
CA LEU A 371 10.89 18.01 13.61
C LEU A 371 9.83 18.86 14.33
N ALA A 372 9.11 19.66 13.55
CA ALA A 372 8.06 20.56 14.03
C ALA A 372 6.72 20.38 13.28
N GLY A 373 6.61 19.33 12.47
CA GLY A 373 5.36 19.04 11.77
C GLY A 373 4.22 18.69 12.76
N PRO A 374 2.97 19.00 12.41
CA PRO A 374 1.82 18.73 13.26
C PRO A 374 1.54 17.24 13.39
N LEU A 375 0.75 16.89 14.42
CA LEU A 375 0.06 15.61 14.53
C LEU A 375 -1.35 15.80 13.95
N LEU A 376 -1.70 15.03 12.96
CA LEU A 376 -3.00 15.08 12.27
C LEU A 376 -3.61 13.69 12.23
N PHE A 377 -4.92 13.61 12.35
CA PHE A 377 -5.72 12.40 12.10
C PHE A 377 -6.60 12.56 10.85
N THR A 378 -6.51 13.71 10.20
CA THR A 378 -7.05 13.96 8.86
C THR A 378 -6.00 14.76 8.10
N THR A 379 -5.40 14.10 7.14
CA THR A 379 -4.38 14.69 6.27
C THR A 379 -5.03 15.08 4.95
N THR A 380 -4.90 16.35 4.56
CA THR A 380 -5.52 16.84 3.33
C THR A 380 -4.61 16.56 2.15
N THR A 381 -5.14 15.88 1.14
CA THR A 381 -4.47 15.71 -0.15
C THR A 381 -4.85 16.87 -1.08
N THR A 382 -3.87 17.61 -1.53
CA THR A 382 -4.08 18.70 -2.50
C THR A 382 -3.51 18.26 -3.84
N PRO A 383 -4.22 18.45 -4.96
CA PRO A 383 -3.70 18.11 -6.29
C PRO A 383 -2.30 18.67 -6.54
N GLY A 384 -1.38 17.79 -6.92
CA GLY A 384 0.04 18.10 -7.15
C GLY A 384 0.90 18.21 -5.89
N GLN A 385 0.33 18.10 -4.68
CA GLN A 385 1.06 18.16 -3.42
C GLN A 385 1.31 16.77 -2.85
N ALA A 386 2.49 16.57 -2.27
CA ALA A 386 2.85 15.36 -1.55
C ALA A 386 3.08 15.65 -0.06
N MET A 387 2.86 14.65 0.77
CA MET A 387 3.15 14.66 2.20
C MET A 387 3.85 13.35 2.58
N ASP A 388 4.89 13.45 3.41
CA ASP A 388 5.47 12.31 4.12
C ASP A 388 5.14 12.44 5.61
N GLY A 389 4.67 11.35 6.21
CA GLY A 389 4.31 11.31 7.62
C GLY A 389 4.58 9.97 8.28
N ILE A 390 4.71 9.94 9.59
CA ILE A 390 4.85 8.70 10.36
C ILE A 390 3.55 8.43 11.11
N PHE A 391 2.95 7.29 10.84
CA PHE A 391 1.89 6.70 11.65
C PHE A 391 2.49 5.72 12.66
N TYR A 392 1.87 5.60 13.82
CA TYR A 392 2.36 4.80 14.92
C TYR A 392 1.19 4.27 15.75
N TRP A 393 1.20 2.96 16.02
CA TRP A 393 0.16 2.33 16.83
C TRP A 393 0.77 1.26 17.74
N THR A 394 0.34 1.16 18.99
CA THR A 394 0.86 0.21 19.97
C THR A 394 -0.22 -0.54 20.72
N GLY A 395 -1.47 -0.22 20.49
CA GLY A 395 -2.58 -0.73 21.31
C GLY A 395 -2.64 -0.16 22.71
N LYS A 396 -1.94 0.94 23.00
CA LYS A 396 -1.94 1.56 24.34
C LYS A 396 -3.35 1.86 24.81
N GLY A 397 -3.70 1.36 26.00
CA GLY A 397 -5.01 1.51 26.59
C GLY A 397 -6.00 0.42 26.22
N LEU A 398 -5.65 -0.50 25.32
CA LEU A 398 -6.38 -1.76 25.16
C LEU A 398 -6.18 -2.59 26.42
N ASN A 399 -7.25 -2.96 27.07
CA ASN A 399 -7.20 -3.76 28.29
C ASN A 399 -7.46 -5.26 28.03
N TRP A 400 -7.37 -5.69 26.79
CA TRP A 400 -7.35 -7.08 26.37
C TRP A 400 -6.45 -7.25 25.15
N ASP A 401 -6.03 -8.49 24.92
CA ASP A 401 -5.16 -8.83 23.80
C ASP A 401 -6.00 -9.17 22.55
N ALA A 402 -5.95 -8.33 21.55
CA ALA A 402 -6.66 -8.52 20.28
C ALA A 402 -6.11 -9.72 19.48
N TYR A 403 -4.87 -10.13 19.74
CA TYR A 403 -4.19 -11.23 19.06
C TYR A 403 -4.39 -12.58 19.77
N ALA A 404 -5.13 -12.57 20.89
CA ALA A 404 -5.37 -13.73 21.73
C ALA A 404 -4.10 -14.34 22.37
N HIS A 405 -3.07 -13.53 22.58
CA HIS A 405 -1.94 -13.90 23.43
C HIS A 405 -2.39 -13.84 24.90
N HIS A 406 -2.42 -14.91 25.60
CA HIS A 406 -2.78 -14.89 27.00
C HIS A 406 -1.65 -15.44 27.87
N PRO A 407 -1.50 -14.91 29.10
CA PRO A 407 -0.50 -15.40 30.00
C PRO A 407 -0.85 -16.82 30.40
N GLY A 408 0.08 -17.72 30.23
CA GLY A 408 -0.08 -19.09 30.60
C GLY A 408 1.23 -19.76 30.99
N SER A 409 1.17 -21.02 31.34
CA SER A 409 2.37 -21.82 31.59
C SER A 409 3.03 -22.18 30.26
N SER A 410 4.32 -22.45 30.27
CA SER A 410 5.08 -22.91 29.10
C SER A 410 4.57 -24.22 28.49
N SER A 411 3.60 -24.87 29.14
CA SER A 411 2.93 -26.07 28.64
C SER A 411 1.62 -25.79 27.90
N ASP A 412 1.16 -24.54 27.89
CA ASP A 412 -0.01 -24.14 27.13
C ASP A 412 0.44 -23.65 25.76
N PRO A 413 0.11 -24.32 24.66
CA PRO A 413 0.50 -23.86 23.31
C PRO A 413 -0.14 -22.55 22.89
N LEU A 414 -1.13 -22.06 23.64
CA LEU A 414 -1.79 -20.79 23.46
C LEU A 414 -1.32 -19.72 24.45
N ALA A 415 -0.54 -20.11 25.44
CA ALA A 415 0.10 -19.20 26.40
C ALA A 415 1.30 -18.56 25.75
N HIS A 416 1.01 -17.62 24.89
CA HIS A 416 2.09 -16.95 24.23
C HIS A 416 2.72 -15.91 25.10
N LEU A 417 3.99 -15.99 25.09
CA LEU A 417 4.88 -14.87 25.21
C LEU A 417 4.49 -13.99 26.39
N GLY A 418 5.02 -14.36 27.54
CA GLY A 418 4.83 -13.58 28.74
C GLY A 418 4.99 -12.10 28.47
N CYS A 419 4.02 -11.33 28.91
CA CYS A 419 4.13 -9.90 28.94
C CYS A 419 4.99 -9.49 30.15
N THR A 420 6.09 -8.78 29.89
CA THR A 420 6.89 -8.11 30.91
C THR A 420 6.83 -6.62 30.66
N PRO A 421 5.80 -5.91 31.17
CA PRO A 421 5.60 -4.52 30.88
C PRO A 421 6.69 -3.65 31.52
N ASP A 422 7.20 -2.70 30.79
CA ASP A 422 8.02 -1.62 31.32
C ASP A 422 7.16 -0.60 32.12
N ALA A 423 7.80 0.48 32.58
CA ALA A 423 7.11 1.53 33.33
C ALA A 423 5.99 2.22 32.53
N ASN A 424 5.98 2.10 31.22
CA ASN A 424 4.98 2.66 30.32
C ASN A 424 3.92 1.64 29.89
N GLY A 425 4.08 0.38 30.24
CA GLY A 425 3.13 -0.69 29.93
C GLY A 425 3.43 -1.52 28.68
N TYR A 426 4.57 -1.30 28.04
CA TYR A 426 4.97 -2.01 26.83
C TYR A 426 5.83 -3.23 27.16
N ASN A 427 5.67 -4.30 26.40
CA ASN A 427 6.50 -5.49 26.53
C ASN A 427 7.92 -5.22 26.03
N THR A 428 8.83 -4.95 26.95
CA THR A 428 10.25 -4.71 26.65
C THR A 428 11.17 -5.78 27.26
N GLY A 429 10.59 -6.88 27.76
CA GLY A 429 11.35 -7.92 28.45
C GLY A 429 12.29 -8.71 27.57
N ASN A 430 11.86 -9.10 26.37
CA ASN A 430 12.68 -9.82 25.41
C ASN A 430 12.66 -9.15 24.05
N PRO A 431 13.77 -8.53 23.61
CA PRO A 431 13.83 -7.85 22.30
C PRO A 431 13.57 -8.76 21.08
N THR A 432 13.67 -10.06 21.22
CA THR A 432 13.41 -11.02 20.14
C THR A 432 12.02 -11.66 20.22
N ALA A 433 11.21 -11.26 21.19
CA ALA A 433 9.84 -11.75 21.31
C ALA A 433 8.96 -11.18 20.18
N VAL A 434 8.05 -11.99 19.66
CA VAL A 434 7.12 -11.55 18.59
C VAL A 434 6.17 -10.45 19.05
N ASN A 435 5.92 -10.34 20.35
CA ASN A 435 5.12 -9.29 20.98
C ASN A 435 6.00 -8.19 21.61
N TYR A 436 7.27 -8.03 21.20
CA TYR A 436 8.13 -6.97 21.68
C TYR A 436 7.57 -5.60 21.26
N TYR A 437 7.56 -4.66 22.18
CA TYR A 437 6.96 -3.33 22.06
C TYR A 437 5.43 -3.28 21.98
N GLU A 438 4.75 -4.39 22.13
CA GLU A 438 3.31 -4.41 22.26
C GLU A 438 2.88 -3.88 23.63
N TRP A 439 1.81 -3.09 23.67
CA TRP A 439 1.16 -2.73 24.92
C TRP A 439 0.57 -3.99 25.56
N CYS A 440 0.99 -4.31 26.78
CA CYS A 440 0.56 -5.55 27.42
C CYS A 440 0.28 -5.41 28.93
N GLN A 441 0.35 -4.22 29.48
CA GLN A 441 0.18 -3.99 30.92
C GLN A 441 -1.12 -4.59 31.48
N ASP A 442 -2.16 -4.60 30.70
CA ASP A 442 -3.50 -5.06 31.09
C ASP A 442 -3.88 -6.44 30.55
N HIS A 443 -3.02 -7.09 29.75
CA HIS A 443 -3.33 -8.37 29.10
C HIS A 443 -3.46 -9.53 30.08
N ASN A 444 -2.94 -9.42 31.28
CA ASN A 444 -3.03 -10.42 32.34
C ASN A 444 -4.35 -10.37 33.13
N LYS A 445 -5.24 -9.47 32.80
CA LYS A 445 -6.52 -9.37 33.50
C LYS A 445 -7.47 -10.47 33.07
N PRO A 446 -8.35 -10.94 33.98
CA PRO A 446 -9.36 -11.93 33.63
C PRO A 446 -10.24 -11.42 32.50
N MET A 447 -10.63 -12.32 31.62
CA MET A 447 -11.57 -12.02 30.55
C MET A 447 -12.93 -11.65 31.13
N GLN A 448 -13.59 -10.67 30.53
CA GLN A 448 -14.93 -10.26 30.95
C GLN A 448 -15.97 -11.27 30.43
N ALA A 449 -16.81 -11.77 31.34
CA ALA A 449 -17.93 -12.62 30.97
C ALA A 449 -19.04 -11.83 30.26
N ALA A 450 -19.90 -12.55 29.51
CA ALA A 450 -21.10 -11.96 28.93
C ALA A 450 -21.89 -11.17 30.00
N PRO A 451 -22.58 -10.05 29.65
CA PRO A 451 -22.94 -9.64 28.29
C PRO A 451 -21.94 -8.71 27.62
N PHE A 452 -20.85 -8.33 28.26
CA PHE A 452 -19.91 -7.34 27.75
C PHE A 452 -18.67 -7.96 27.07
N GLY A 453 -18.43 -9.24 27.31
CA GLY A 453 -17.47 -10.02 26.56
C GLY A 453 -18.22 -10.82 25.49
N ASP A 454 -17.75 -10.77 24.26
CA ASP A 454 -18.32 -11.61 23.22
C ASP A 454 -18.07 -13.08 23.54
N VAL A 455 -19.10 -13.93 23.36
CA VAL A 455 -18.94 -15.37 23.50
C VAL A 455 -17.97 -15.84 22.44
N GLY A 456 -16.74 -15.96 22.83
CA GLY A 456 -15.71 -16.36 21.92
C GLY A 456 -14.73 -15.27 21.48
N GLY A 457 -14.88 -14.04 21.89
CA GLY A 457 -13.99 -12.95 21.45
C GLY A 457 -13.10 -12.38 22.55
N GLY A 458 -13.38 -12.68 23.81
CA GLY A 458 -12.68 -12.04 24.91
C GLY A 458 -12.79 -10.53 24.84
N GLY A 459 -13.74 -9.97 25.50
CA GLY A 459 -13.88 -8.53 25.56
C GLY A 459 -13.00 -7.92 26.65
N PRO A 460 -12.91 -6.59 26.72
CA PRO A 460 -12.19 -5.89 27.75
C PRO A 460 -12.76 -6.19 29.14
N VAL A 461 -11.90 -6.35 30.14
CA VAL A 461 -12.31 -6.53 31.53
C VAL A 461 -13.07 -5.32 32.07
N THR A 462 -12.66 -4.15 31.62
CA THR A 462 -13.33 -2.88 31.88
C THR A 462 -13.40 -2.12 30.56
N LEU A 463 -14.48 -1.37 30.37
CA LEU A 463 -14.54 -0.47 29.22
C LEU A 463 -13.39 0.54 29.30
N PRO A 464 -12.72 0.85 28.19
CA PRO A 464 -11.70 1.88 28.16
C PRO A 464 -12.29 3.25 28.49
N ASP A 465 -11.43 4.18 28.89
CA ASP A 465 -11.84 5.57 29.02
C ASP A 465 -12.48 6.06 27.73
N PRO A 466 -13.63 6.76 27.77
CA PRO A 466 -14.29 7.26 26.59
C PRO A 466 -13.39 8.06 25.64
N ASN A 467 -12.42 8.80 26.17
CA ASN A 467 -11.46 9.53 25.35
C ASN A 467 -10.53 8.60 24.56
N LEU A 468 -10.12 7.48 25.15
CA LEU A 468 -9.34 6.46 24.43
C LEU A 468 -10.18 5.77 23.36
N PHE A 469 -11.46 5.54 23.68
CA PHE A 469 -12.37 4.87 22.75
C PHE A 469 -12.75 5.75 21.55
N THR A 470 -12.92 7.06 21.77
CA THR A 470 -13.37 7.98 20.72
C THR A 470 -12.25 8.74 20.02
N ASN A 471 -11.08 8.89 20.65
CA ASN A 471 -9.99 9.73 20.14
C ASN A 471 -8.59 9.11 20.26
N GLY A 472 -8.49 7.88 20.73
CA GLY A 472 -7.22 7.20 20.97
C GLY A 472 -7.02 5.97 20.11
N ALA A 473 -6.27 5.01 20.64
CA ALA A 473 -5.90 3.77 19.95
C ALA A 473 -7.08 2.90 19.48
N TRP A 474 -8.28 3.18 19.99
CA TRP A 474 -9.50 2.45 19.66
C TRP A 474 -10.35 3.14 18.59
N TYR A 475 -10.03 4.38 18.25
CA TYR A 475 -10.89 5.17 17.41
C TYR A 475 -11.12 4.50 16.05
N GLY A 476 -12.38 4.16 15.79
CA GLY A 476 -12.82 3.56 14.54
C GLY A 476 -12.25 2.19 14.21
N GLY A 477 -11.67 1.48 15.22
CA GLY A 477 -11.09 0.17 15.02
C GLY A 477 -11.94 -0.98 15.59
N SER A 478 -11.65 -2.18 15.12
CA SER A 478 -12.25 -3.41 15.63
C SER A 478 -11.28 -4.59 15.53
N PRO A 479 -11.35 -5.57 16.45
CA PRO A 479 -10.65 -6.82 16.26
C PRO A 479 -11.10 -7.51 14.97
N TYR A 480 -10.19 -8.14 14.27
CA TYR A 480 -10.50 -8.89 13.06
C TYR A 480 -9.78 -10.25 13.05
N LEU A 481 -10.26 -11.12 12.18
CA LEU A 481 -9.67 -12.41 11.87
C LEU A 481 -9.49 -12.49 10.36
N GLY A 482 -8.27 -12.74 9.92
CA GLY A 482 -7.98 -12.97 8.52
C GLY A 482 -8.60 -14.26 7.99
N PRO A 483 -8.52 -14.50 6.70
CA PRO A 483 -9.13 -15.65 6.05
C PRO A 483 -8.61 -16.99 6.57
N ASP A 484 -7.39 -17.04 7.08
CA ASP A 484 -6.76 -18.22 7.63
C ASP A 484 -7.12 -18.49 9.08
N ALA A 485 -7.68 -17.51 9.78
CA ALA A 485 -8.07 -17.64 11.18
C ALA A 485 -9.42 -18.34 11.36
N THR A 486 -9.66 -19.40 10.61
CA THR A 486 -10.91 -20.16 10.66
C THR A 486 -10.98 -21.10 11.86
N GLN A 487 -9.84 -21.43 12.46
CA GLN A 487 -9.77 -22.28 13.64
C GLN A 487 -9.46 -21.46 14.86
N ARG A 488 -10.44 -21.36 15.72
CA ARG A 488 -10.29 -20.78 17.03
C ARG A 488 -10.09 -21.89 18.03
N PHE A 489 -9.12 -21.74 18.91
CA PHE A 489 -8.86 -22.70 19.97
C PHE A 489 -9.54 -22.25 21.26
N ALA A 490 -10.10 -23.21 22.00
CA ALA A 490 -10.55 -22.92 23.34
C ALA A 490 -9.36 -22.43 24.17
N GLY A 491 -9.60 -21.44 24.99
CA GLY A 491 -8.58 -20.95 25.91
C GLY A 491 -8.07 -22.01 26.87
N PRO A 492 -7.16 -21.62 27.79
CA PRO A 492 -6.54 -22.57 28.73
C PRO A 492 -7.55 -23.50 29.38
N THR A 493 -7.16 -24.73 29.59
CA THR A 493 -7.98 -25.76 30.22
C THR A 493 -8.58 -25.27 31.53
N GLY A 494 -9.89 -25.26 31.64
CA GLY A 494 -10.63 -24.70 32.78
C GLY A 494 -11.27 -23.35 32.56
N THR A 495 -10.97 -22.69 31.47
CA THR A 495 -11.75 -21.54 30.99
C THR A 495 -12.80 -22.05 30.02
N THR A 496 -14.00 -22.21 30.49
CA THR A 496 -15.11 -22.56 29.59
C THR A 496 -15.48 -21.34 28.73
N PRO A 497 -15.67 -21.49 27.43
CA PRO A 497 -16.50 -20.49 26.72
C PRO A 497 -17.81 -20.33 27.52
N PRO A 498 -18.26 -19.16 27.79
CA PRO A 498 -18.08 -17.90 27.11
C PRO A 498 -16.91 -17.05 27.61
N SER A 499 -16.05 -17.54 28.43
CA SER A 499 -14.84 -16.80 28.82
C SER A 499 -13.88 -16.57 27.66
N GLY A 500 -14.31 -16.93 26.50
CA GLY A 500 -14.02 -16.28 25.26
C GLY A 500 -12.56 -16.16 24.88
N THR A 501 -11.70 -16.95 25.44
CA THR A 501 -10.36 -17.09 24.90
C THR A 501 -10.45 -17.90 23.63
N ILE A 502 -10.69 -17.21 22.55
CA ILE A 502 -10.48 -17.80 21.25
C ILE A 502 -9.15 -17.26 20.78
N ALA A 503 -8.16 -18.09 20.86
CA ALA A 503 -6.87 -17.84 20.26
C ALA A 503 -6.92 -18.22 18.78
N ASN A 504 -6.22 -17.47 17.95
CA ASN A 504 -6.00 -17.87 16.58
C ASN A 504 -4.98 -19.02 16.53
N GLY A 505 -5.03 -19.82 15.46
CA GLY A 505 -3.95 -20.76 15.19
C GLY A 505 -2.62 -20.01 15.02
N PRO A 506 -1.51 -20.65 15.37
CA PRO A 506 -0.19 -20.06 15.14
C PRO A 506 0.00 -19.67 13.68
N GLY A 507 0.51 -18.47 13.44
CA GLY A 507 0.72 -17.94 12.10
C GLY A 507 -0.55 -17.49 11.36
N SER A 508 -1.71 -17.51 12.03
CA SER A 508 -2.94 -16.97 11.45
C SER A 508 -2.96 -15.45 11.54
N GLU A 509 -3.43 -14.82 10.48
CA GLU A 509 -3.67 -13.38 10.46
C GLU A 509 -4.79 -13.03 11.44
N ALA A 510 -4.49 -12.18 12.37
CA ALA A 510 -5.46 -11.64 13.32
C ALA A 510 -4.90 -10.40 13.97
N GLY A 511 -5.75 -9.50 14.38
CA GLY A 511 -5.32 -8.29 15.04
C GLY A 511 -6.40 -7.25 15.16
N PHE A 512 -6.06 -6.02 14.82
CA PHE A 512 -6.93 -4.87 14.92
C PHE A 512 -7.00 -4.15 13.57
N ALA A 513 -8.21 -3.93 13.05
CA ALA A 513 -8.44 -3.25 11.79
C ALA A 513 -8.92 -1.82 12.02
N PHE A 514 -8.37 -0.87 11.29
CA PHE A 514 -8.76 0.52 11.31
C PHE A 514 -9.18 0.97 9.91
N MET A 515 -10.32 1.60 9.81
CA MET A 515 -10.76 2.19 8.56
C MET A 515 -9.97 3.47 8.29
N TRP A 516 -9.33 3.54 7.13
CA TRP A 516 -8.72 4.75 6.62
C TRP A 516 -9.47 5.17 5.36
N HIS A 517 -9.91 6.42 5.31
CA HIS A 517 -10.84 6.82 4.25
C HIS A 517 -10.85 8.32 4.02
N SER A 518 -11.42 8.76 2.91
CA SER A 518 -11.79 10.16 2.77
C SER A 518 -12.94 10.49 3.73
N HIS A 519 -12.82 11.58 4.48
CA HIS A 519 -13.87 12.07 5.37
C HIS A 519 -14.91 12.94 4.65
N ASN A 520 -14.94 12.90 3.34
CA ASN A 520 -16.05 13.35 2.52
C ASN A 520 -16.91 12.13 2.18
N GLU A 521 -18.10 12.05 2.76
CA GLU A 521 -18.98 10.87 2.71
C GLU A 521 -19.33 10.41 1.29
N ARG A 522 -19.29 11.32 0.31
CA ARG A 522 -19.48 10.95 -1.08
C ARG A 522 -18.29 10.16 -1.65
N GLU A 523 -17.10 10.43 -1.17
CA GLU A 523 -15.88 9.86 -1.71
C GLU A 523 -15.62 8.43 -1.24
N ILE A 524 -16.39 7.95 -0.27
CA ILE A 524 -16.41 6.54 0.16
C ILE A 524 -17.52 5.74 -0.55
N THR A 525 -17.85 6.15 -1.75
CA THR A 525 -18.78 5.44 -2.64
C THR A 525 -18.14 5.20 -3.99
N THR A 526 -18.55 4.15 -4.67
CA THR A 526 -18.27 3.88 -6.08
C THR A 526 -19.55 4.04 -6.85
N ASN A 527 -19.62 5.00 -7.77
CA ASN A 527 -20.82 5.32 -8.53
C ASN A 527 -22.09 5.44 -7.66
N ASN A 528 -21.98 6.17 -6.54
CA ASN A 528 -22.99 6.37 -5.50
C ASN A 528 -23.38 5.12 -4.68
N ILE A 529 -22.64 4.04 -4.74
CA ILE A 529 -22.88 2.84 -3.92
C ILE A 529 -21.85 2.81 -2.79
N PHE A 530 -22.33 2.74 -1.55
CA PHE A 530 -21.54 2.56 -0.33
C PHE A 530 -21.54 1.07 0.11
N PRO A 531 -20.46 0.51 0.65
CA PRO A 531 -19.12 1.10 0.74
C PRO A 531 -18.37 1.02 -0.61
N GLY A 532 -17.43 1.92 -0.81
CA GLY A 532 -16.63 1.99 -2.03
C GLY A 532 -15.66 3.17 -2.00
N GLY A 533 -15.13 3.52 -3.16
CA GLY A 533 -14.34 4.74 -3.34
C GLY A 533 -13.02 4.74 -2.56
N MET A 534 -12.71 5.89 -1.98
CA MET A 534 -11.51 6.13 -1.17
C MET A 534 -11.67 5.60 0.25
N LEU A 535 -11.73 4.30 0.41
CA LEU A 535 -11.81 3.61 1.67
C LEU A 535 -10.88 2.41 1.64
N MET A 536 -10.08 2.23 2.67
CA MET A 536 -9.19 1.09 2.85
C MET A 536 -9.14 0.67 4.32
N MET A 537 -8.61 -0.50 4.60
CA MET A 537 -8.41 -1.00 5.95
C MET A 537 -6.92 -1.04 6.26
N MET A 538 -6.49 -0.32 7.30
CA MET A 538 -5.17 -0.51 7.89
C MET A 538 -5.25 -1.63 8.91
N LEU A 539 -4.42 -2.64 8.75
CA LEU A 539 -4.42 -3.83 9.57
C LEU A 539 -3.20 -3.83 10.51
N VAL A 540 -3.45 -4.06 11.79
CA VAL A 540 -2.40 -4.24 12.79
C VAL A 540 -2.35 -5.71 13.14
N ASP A 541 -1.34 -6.38 12.64
CA ASP A 541 -1.15 -7.81 12.80
C ASP A 541 -0.21 -8.13 13.96
N SER A 542 -0.47 -9.27 14.59
CA SER A 542 0.49 -9.85 15.53
C SER A 542 1.85 -10.04 14.85
N ARG A 543 2.94 -9.89 15.60
CA ARG A 543 4.29 -10.19 15.09
C ARG A 543 4.52 -11.67 14.78
N GLU A 544 3.58 -12.53 15.11
CA GLU A 544 3.56 -13.93 14.67
C GLU A 544 3.12 -14.08 13.21
N PHE A 545 2.35 -13.14 12.71
CA PHE A 545 1.96 -13.08 11.32
C PHE A 545 3.07 -12.36 10.53
N VAL A 546 3.53 -13.00 9.47
CA VAL A 546 4.55 -12.42 8.60
C VAL A 546 3.87 -11.56 7.54
N ILE A 547 4.13 -10.27 7.59
CA ILE A 547 3.63 -9.34 6.59
C ILE A 547 4.48 -9.48 5.33
N ASP A 548 3.88 -9.97 4.25
CA ASP A 548 4.51 -10.09 2.94
C ASP A 548 4.00 -8.98 2.00
N GLU A 549 4.69 -7.87 1.98
CA GLU A 549 4.32 -6.68 1.21
C GLU A 549 4.56 -6.83 -0.32
N ALA A 550 4.96 -8.01 -0.78
CA ALA A 550 5.04 -8.30 -2.22
C ALA A 550 3.66 -8.60 -2.83
N ASN A 551 2.70 -8.98 -2.02
CA ASN A 551 1.37 -9.42 -2.43
C ASN A 551 0.32 -8.35 -2.25
#